data_1c8fc4d5711ddffcc34c6ab939e59ee1
#
_entry.id   1c8fc4d5711ddffcc34c6ab939e59ee1
#
_cell.length_a   1.000
_cell.length_b   1.000
_cell.length_c   1.000
_cell.angle_alpha   90.00
_cell.angle_beta   90.00
_cell.angle_gamma   90.00
#
_symmetry.space_group_name_H-M   'P 1'
#
loop_
_entity.id
_entity.type
_entity.pdbx_description
1 polymer ?
#
loop_
_entity_poly.entity_id
_entity_poly.type
_entity_poly.pdbx_seq_one_letter_code
_entity_poly.pdbx_strand_id
1 'polypeptide(L)'
;SIIIYKANTAMKYEKSKQVQYAVYNPDLMKISGDNQDYFVKKQIISAINNNNIFAVYQPIIDNKTQKVVKYESLIRINGVDNNTISPSSFLKLSKQCNLYNHLTKFMINEVFNKLLTTDIDISINISINDIMNLSTNNLITNKLKKMPQEKR
;
A
#
# COMPACT_ATOMS: atom_id res chain seq x y z
N SER A 1 -2.54 5.12 -18.71
CA SER A 1 -3.76 5.15 -19.53
C SER A 1 -4.19 3.72 -19.87
N ILE A 2 -5.47 3.50 -20.10
CA ILE A 2 -6.06 2.21 -20.48
C ILE A 2 -5.43 1.66 -21.77
N ILE A 3 -5.06 2.53 -22.70
CA ILE A 3 -4.45 2.14 -23.99
C ILE A 3 -3.08 1.51 -23.77
N ILE A 4 -2.22 2.12 -22.96
CA ILE A 4 -0.88 1.59 -22.63
C ILE A 4 -0.99 0.23 -21.92
N TYR A 5 -1.95 0.09 -21.02
CA TYR A 5 -2.19 -1.18 -20.35
C TYR A 5 -2.59 -2.29 -21.35
N LYS A 6 -3.54 -2.01 -22.22
CA LYS A 6 -3.99 -2.95 -23.28
C LYS A 6 -2.85 -3.35 -24.22
N ALA A 7 -2.05 -2.39 -24.65
CA ALA A 7 -0.87 -2.64 -25.50
C ALA A 7 0.16 -3.53 -24.79
N ASN A 8 0.47 -3.26 -23.53
CA ASN A 8 1.40 -4.07 -22.74
C ASN A 8 0.90 -5.50 -22.52
N THR A 9 -0.41 -5.71 -22.31
CA THR A 9 -1.02 -7.04 -22.16
C THR A 9 -0.88 -7.85 -23.46
N ALA A 10 -1.17 -7.25 -24.61
CA ALA A 10 -1.01 -7.90 -25.91
C ALA A 10 0.46 -8.25 -26.19
N MET A 11 1.39 -7.33 -25.89
CA MET A 11 2.82 -7.55 -26.08
C MET A 11 3.38 -8.68 -25.18
N LYS A 12 2.93 -8.79 -23.93
CA LYS A 12 3.33 -9.88 -23.03
C LYS A 12 2.82 -11.22 -23.52
N TYR A 13 1.58 -11.27 -24.02
CA TYR A 13 1.02 -12.48 -24.60
C TYR A 13 1.81 -12.93 -25.82
N GLU A 14 2.12 -12.01 -26.77
CA GLU A 14 2.95 -12.26 -27.94
C GLU A 14 4.29 -12.90 -27.54
N LYS A 15 5.02 -12.30 -26.59
CA LYS A 15 6.29 -12.83 -26.09
C LYS A 15 6.15 -14.21 -25.45
N SER A 16 5.09 -14.43 -24.67
CA SER A 16 4.88 -15.70 -23.96
C SER A 16 4.50 -16.87 -24.89
N LYS A 17 3.86 -16.58 -26.02
CA LYS A 17 3.38 -17.58 -26.99
C LYS A 17 4.18 -17.63 -28.27
N GLN A 18 5.20 -16.75 -28.43
CA GLN A 18 6.05 -16.68 -29.63
C GLN A 18 5.25 -16.50 -30.93
N VAL A 19 4.15 -15.76 -30.89
CA VAL A 19 3.37 -15.41 -32.07
C VAL A 19 3.86 -14.10 -32.67
N GLN A 20 3.68 -13.90 -33.98
CA GLN A 20 4.21 -12.71 -34.68
C GLN A 20 3.51 -11.41 -34.28
N TYR A 21 2.28 -11.47 -33.84
CA TYR A 21 1.53 -10.32 -33.31
C TYR A 21 0.41 -10.78 -32.40
N ALA A 22 -0.02 -9.89 -31.54
CA ALA A 22 -1.21 -10.07 -30.70
C ALA A 22 -2.06 -8.81 -30.66
N VAL A 23 -3.35 -8.97 -30.87
CA VAL A 23 -4.35 -7.90 -30.69
C VAL A 23 -4.95 -8.04 -29.30
N TYR A 24 -5.05 -6.94 -28.58
CA TYR A 24 -5.66 -6.98 -27.26
C TYR A 24 -7.10 -7.52 -27.33
N ASN A 25 -7.33 -8.58 -26.56
CA ASN A 25 -8.63 -9.17 -26.30
C ASN A 25 -8.74 -9.34 -24.77
N PRO A 26 -9.89 -9.06 -24.14
CA PRO A 26 -10.08 -9.30 -22.70
C PRO A 26 -9.75 -10.73 -22.25
N ASP A 27 -9.91 -11.73 -23.12
CA ASP A 27 -9.58 -13.13 -22.82
C ASP A 27 -8.07 -13.39 -22.73
N LEU A 28 -7.22 -12.53 -23.29
CA LEU A 28 -5.77 -12.60 -23.12
C LEU A 28 -5.37 -12.40 -21.65
N MET A 29 -6.18 -11.69 -20.88
CA MET A 29 -5.98 -11.53 -19.45
C MET A 29 -6.13 -12.84 -18.67
N LYS A 30 -6.98 -13.76 -19.13
CA LYS A 30 -7.20 -15.07 -18.48
C LYS A 30 -5.99 -16.00 -18.65
N ILE A 31 -5.19 -15.77 -19.68
CA ILE A 31 -4.10 -16.66 -20.10
C ILE A 31 -2.75 -16.21 -19.52
N SER A 32 -2.58 -14.93 -19.21
CA SER A 32 -1.27 -14.33 -18.88
C SER A 32 -0.97 -14.19 -17.38
N GLY A 33 -1.82 -14.66 -16.48
CA GLY A 33 -1.66 -14.39 -15.02
C GLY A 33 -1.90 -12.93 -14.65
N ASP A 34 -2.02 -12.03 -15.62
CA ASP A 34 -2.26 -10.57 -15.43
C ASP A 34 -3.65 -10.27 -14.84
N ASN A 35 -4.54 -11.25 -14.77
CA ASN A 35 -5.87 -11.10 -14.16
C ASN A 35 -5.79 -10.78 -12.68
N GLN A 36 -4.91 -11.47 -11.97
CA GLN A 36 -4.77 -11.26 -10.53
C GLN A 36 -4.19 -9.88 -10.23
N ASP A 37 -3.15 -9.48 -10.96
CA ASP A 37 -2.52 -8.16 -10.82
C ASP A 37 -3.48 -7.03 -11.20
N TYR A 38 -4.25 -7.19 -12.26
CA TYR A 38 -5.27 -6.22 -12.67
C TYR A 38 -6.37 -6.09 -11.63
N PHE A 39 -6.86 -7.22 -11.11
CA PHE A 39 -7.89 -7.23 -10.08
C PHE A 39 -7.38 -6.57 -8.79
N VAL A 40 -6.19 -6.94 -8.32
CA VAL A 40 -5.58 -6.33 -7.13
C VAL A 40 -5.33 -4.83 -7.34
N LYS A 41 -4.87 -4.40 -8.52
CA LYS A 41 -4.71 -2.98 -8.85
C LYS A 41 -6.02 -2.22 -8.76
N LYS A 42 -7.11 -2.76 -9.30
CA LYS A 42 -8.45 -2.18 -9.17
C LYS A 42 -8.87 -2.05 -7.71
N GLN A 43 -8.59 -3.07 -6.91
CA GLN A 43 -8.88 -3.07 -5.47
C GLN A 43 -8.12 -1.96 -4.74
N ILE A 44 -6.82 -1.79 -5.02
CA ILE A 44 -6.01 -0.72 -4.42
C ILE A 44 -6.58 0.66 -4.80
N ILE A 45 -6.87 0.89 -6.08
CA ILE A 45 -7.43 2.16 -6.56
C ILE A 45 -8.80 2.42 -5.90
N SER A 46 -9.66 1.41 -5.84
CA SER A 46 -10.95 1.51 -5.17
C SER A 46 -10.80 1.84 -3.68
N ALA A 47 -9.85 1.17 -2.99
CA ALA A 47 -9.60 1.42 -1.57
C ALA A 47 -9.09 2.85 -1.31
N ILE A 48 -8.23 3.38 -2.18
CA ILE A 48 -7.75 4.77 -2.11
C ILE A 48 -8.92 5.76 -2.29
N ASN A 49 -9.76 5.55 -3.30
CA ASN A 49 -10.85 6.46 -3.65
C ASN A 49 -12.02 6.45 -2.66
N ASN A 50 -12.27 5.29 -2.03
CA ASN A 50 -13.40 5.07 -1.14
C ASN A 50 -13.03 5.10 0.35
N ASN A 51 -11.80 5.51 0.70
CA ASN A 51 -11.29 5.51 2.07
C ASN A 51 -11.37 4.13 2.76
N ASN A 52 -11.18 3.05 1.99
CA ASN A 52 -11.18 1.67 2.47
C ASN A 52 -9.78 1.18 2.86
N ILE A 53 -8.89 2.11 3.20
CA ILE A 53 -7.56 1.84 3.76
C ILE A 53 -7.64 2.07 5.26
N PHE A 54 -7.03 1.20 6.05
CA PHE A 54 -6.98 1.35 7.51
C PHE A 54 -5.69 0.75 8.08
N ALA A 55 -5.36 1.12 9.30
CA ALA A 55 -4.27 0.57 10.07
C ALA A 55 -4.79 -0.42 11.10
N VAL A 56 -4.09 -1.55 11.24
CA VAL A 56 -4.20 -2.41 12.43
C VAL A 56 -2.93 -2.28 13.24
N TYR A 57 -3.04 -2.49 14.55
CA TYR A 57 -1.94 -2.28 15.49
C TYR A 57 -1.61 -3.60 16.15
N GLN A 58 -0.42 -4.14 15.84
CA GLN A 58 0.07 -5.39 16.42
C GLN A 58 0.89 -5.09 17.67
N PRO A 59 0.52 -5.63 18.85
CA PRO A 59 1.27 -5.37 20.07
C PRO A 59 2.65 -6.05 20.04
N ILE A 60 3.66 -5.33 20.51
CA ILE A 60 5.00 -5.84 20.78
C ILE A 60 5.15 -5.97 22.29
N ILE A 61 5.39 -7.19 22.74
CA ILE A 61 5.42 -7.54 24.16
C ILE A 61 6.87 -7.72 24.61
N ASP A 62 7.21 -7.14 25.74
CA ASP A 62 8.46 -7.42 26.41
C ASP A 62 8.42 -8.81 27.03
N ASN A 63 9.38 -9.67 26.65
CA ASN A 63 9.40 -11.07 27.09
C ASN A 63 9.67 -11.26 28.59
N LYS A 64 10.29 -10.29 29.25
CA LYS A 64 10.60 -10.37 30.69
C LYS A 64 9.42 -9.92 31.54
N THR A 65 8.80 -8.80 31.15
CA THR A 65 7.71 -8.20 31.91
C THR A 65 6.32 -8.65 31.48
N GLN A 66 6.21 -9.31 30.32
CA GLN A 66 4.95 -9.73 29.68
C GLN A 66 3.98 -8.55 29.42
N LYS A 67 4.53 -7.33 29.36
CA LYS A 67 3.73 -6.12 29.07
C LYS A 67 3.91 -5.68 27.63
N VAL A 68 2.88 -5.08 27.09
CA VAL A 68 2.96 -4.40 25.79
C VAL A 68 3.83 -3.15 25.96
N VAL A 69 4.88 -3.04 25.15
CA VAL A 69 5.82 -1.90 25.17
C VAL A 69 5.59 -0.92 24.04
N LYS A 70 5.07 -1.38 22.92
CA LYS A 70 4.69 -0.56 21.75
C LYS A 70 3.80 -1.36 20.80
N TYR A 71 3.30 -0.68 19.77
CA TYR A 71 2.58 -1.33 18.70
C TYR A 71 3.27 -1.13 17.35
N GLU A 72 3.18 -2.10 16.47
CA GLU A 72 3.53 -1.95 15.06
C GLU A 72 2.26 -1.64 14.26
N SER A 73 2.30 -0.55 13.48
CA SER A 73 1.20 -0.19 12.59
C SER A 73 1.34 -0.91 11.26
N LEU A 74 0.30 -1.64 10.88
CA LEU A 74 0.27 -2.47 9.69
C LEU A 74 -0.90 -2.07 8.81
N ILE A 75 -0.60 -1.72 7.55
CA ILE A 75 -1.63 -1.33 6.58
C ILE A 75 -2.54 -2.50 6.22
N ARG A 76 -3.82 -2.21 6.06
CA ARG A 76 -4.83 -3.11 5.51
C ARG A 76 -5.68 -2.35 4.49
N ILE A 77 -6.18 -3.06 3.50
CA ILE A 77 -7.20 -2.53 2.59
C ILE A 77 -8.39 -3.47 2.56
N ASN A 78 -9.60 -2.92 2.51
CA ASN A 78 -10.78 -3.69 2.20
C ASN A 78 -11.02 -3.66 0.70
N GLY A 79 -11.17 -4.84 0.12
CA GLY A 79 -11.55 -5.02 -1.26
C GLY A 79 -13.01 -4.66 -1.53
N VAL A 80 -13.43 -4.81 -2.79
CA VAL A 80 -14.78 -4.48 -3.25
C VAL A 80 -15.85 -5.29 -2.49
N ASP A 81 -15.49 -6.49 -2.05
CA ASP A 81 -16.40 -7.41 -1.31
C ASP A 81 -16.25 -7.28 0.22
N ASN A 82 -15.70 -6.17 0.71
CA ASN A 82 -15.34 -5.95 2.12
C ASN A 82 -14.39 -6.99 2.72
N ASN A 83 -13.77 -7.83 1.92
CA ASN A 83 -12.73 -8.75 2.36
C ASN A 83 -11.41 -8.00 2.55
N THR A 84 -10.75 -8.21 3.70
CA THR A 84 -9.43 -7.63 3.96
C THR A 84 -8.38 -8.30 3.10
N ILE A 85 -7.64 -7.50 2.32
CA ILE A 85 -6.56 -7.96 1.45
C ILE A 85 -5.24 -7.88 2.20
N SER A 86 -4.45 -8.97 2.11
CA SER A 86 -3.14 -9.05 2.75
C SER A 86 -2.14 -8.06 2.12
N PRO A 87 -1.30 -7.38 2.93
CA PRO A 87 -0.24 -6.51 2.43
C PRO A 87 0.70 -7.19 1.42
N SER A 88 1.00 -8.48 1.60
CA SER A 88 1.82 -9.27 0.68
C SER A 88 1.25 -9.31 -0.74
N SER A 89 -0.08 -9.28 -0.86
CA SER A 89 -0.77 -9.32 -2.16
C SER A 89 -0.74 -7.98 -2.90
N PHE A 90 -0.71 -6.85 -2.20
CA PHE A 90 -0.87 -5.54 -2.86
C PHE A 90 0.37 -4.63 -2.80
N LEU A 91 1.27 -4.76 -1.80
CA LEU A 91 2.39 -3.83 -1.65
C LEU A 91 3.37 -3.89 -2.84
N LYS A 92 3.69 -5.08 -3.33
CA LYS A 92 4.56 -5.24 -4.50
C LYS A 92 3.95 -4.57 -5.73
N LEU A 93 2.68 -4.85 -5.98
CA LEU A 93 1.95 -4.30 -7.12
C LEU A 93 1.74 -2.78 -7.00
N SER A 94 1.48 -2.28 -5.79
CA SER A 94 1.33 -0.84 -5.57
C SER A 94 2.60 -0.06 -5.93
N LYS A 95 3.79 -0.63 -5.68
CA LYS A 95 5.08 -0.06 -6.11
C LYS A 95 5.19 -0.03 -7.64
N GLN A 96 4.86 -1.13 -8.31
CA GLN A 96 4.90 -1.23 -9.78
C GLN A 96 3.93 -0.27 -10.48
N CYS A 97 2.81 0.06 -9.83
CA CYS A 97 1.76 0.93 -10.36
C CYS A 97 1.85 2.39 -9.88
N ASN A 98 2.91 2.78 -9.18
CA ASN A 98 3.08 4.12 -8.57
C ASN A 98 1.96 4.52 -7.58
N LEU A 99 1.31 3.53 -6.96
CA LEU A 99 0.26 3.75 -5.95
C LEU A 99 0.81 3.69 -4.51
N TYR A 100 2.01 3.16 -4.33
CA TYR A 100 2.63 2.92 -3.03
C TYR A 100 2.75 4.21 -2.19
N ASN A 101 3.11 5.32 -2.80
CA ASN A 101 3.26 6.59 -2.10
C ASN A 101 1.93 7.09 -1.46
N HIS A 102 0.79 6.78 -2.06
CA HIS A 102 -0.52 7.07 -1.47
C HIS A 102 -0.74 6.27 -0.18
N LEU A 103 -0.37 4.99 -0.20
CA LEU A 103 -0.48 4.09 0.95
C LEU A 103 0.45 4.52 2.10
N THR A 104 1.70 4.87 1.78
CA THR A 104 2.67 5.39 2.77
C THR A 104 2.16 6.66 3.42
N LYS A 105 1.69 7.63 2.64
CA LYS A 105 1.15 8.89 3.18
C LYS A 105 -0.09 8.67 4.04
N PHE A 106 -0.96 7.74 3.65
CA PHE A 106 -2.09 7.35 4.49
C PHE A 106 -1.61 6.84 5.85
N MET A 107 -0.67 5.89 5.88
CA MET A 107 -0.14 5.32 7.13
C MET A 107 0.52 6.37 8.01
N ILE A 108 1.30 7.30 7.43
CA ILE A 108 1.89 8.41 8.17
C ILE A 108 0.79 9.25 8.82
N ASN A 109 -0.23 9.64 8.08
CA ASN A 109 -1.33 10.44 8.62
C ASN A 109 -2.07 9.72 9.73
N GLU A 110 -2.40 8.44 9.53
CA GLU A 110 -3.13 7.60 10.47
C GLU A 110 -2.37 7.44 11.79
N VAL A 111 -1.08 7.08 11.72
CA VAL A 111 -0.25 6.89 12.91
C VAL A 111 -0.07 8.21 13.67
N PHE A 112 0.24 9.31 13.00
CA PHE A 112 0.37 10.60 13.67
C PHE A 112 -0.94 11.07 14.31
N ASN A 113 -2.08 10.85 13.70
CA ASN A 113 -3.37 11.16 14.30
C ASN A 113 -3.64 10.28 15.54
N LYS A 114 -3.27 8.99 15.48
CA LYS A 114 -3.40 8.07 16.60
C LYS A 114 -2.52 8.48 17.79
N LEU A 115 -1.28 8.88 17.53
CA LEU A 115 -0.34 9.35 18.55
C LEU A 115 -0.86 10.58 19.31
N LEU A 116 -1.64 11.45 18.68
CA LEU A 116 -2.25 12.61 19.35
C LEU A 116 -3.28 12.21 20.41
N THR A 117 -3.88 11.03 20.30
CA THR A 117 -4.99 10.55 21.14
C THR A 117 -4.60 9.43 22.10
N THR A 118 -3.34 8.97 22.07
CA THR A 118 -2.84 7.86 22.91
C THR A 118 -1.45 8.14 23.45
N ASP A 119 -1.12 7.55 24.61
CA ASP A 119 0.22 7.60 25.20
C ASP A 119 1.03 6.33 24.90
N ILE A 120 0.76 5.71 23.77
CA ILE A 120 1.34 4.44 23.36
C ILE A 120 2.32 4.69 22.21
N ASP A 121 3.51 4.11 22.30
CA ASP A 121 4.49 4.13 21.21
C ASP A 121 4.02 3.31 20.03
N ILE A 122 4.14 3.88 18.82
CA ILE A 122 3.73 3.21 17.57
C ILE A 122 4.89 3.24 16.59
N SER A 123 5.28 2.06 16.11
CA SER A 123 6.23 1.91 15.01
C SER A 123 5.50 1.97 13.67
N ILE A 124 6.11 2.66 12.70
CA ILE A 124 5.63 2.70 11.31
C ILE A 124 6.70 2.15 10.37
N ASN A 125 6.28 1.32 9.41
CA ASN A 125 7.16 0.76 8.39
C ASN A 125 7.39 1.78 7.27
N ILE A 126 8.60 2.34 7.20
CA ILE A 126 9.03 3.33 6.20
C ILE A 126 10.30 2.81 5.53
N SER A 127 10.32 2.81 4.20
CA SER A 127 11.50 2.45 3.43
C SER A 127 12.43 3.65 3.22
N ILE A 128 13.69 3.39 2.87
CA ILE A 128 14.63 4.45 2.50
C ILE A 128 14.12 5.31 1.33
N ASN A 129 13.42 4.69 0.36
CA ASN A 129 12.84 5.40 -0.77
C ASN A 129 11.71 6.35 -0.35
N ASP A 130 10.96 6.00 0.70
CA ASP A 130 9.94 6.89 1.27
C ASP A 130 10.58 8.12 1.92
N ILE A 131 11.69 7.93 2.64
CA ILE A 131 12.44 9.02 3.28
C ILE A 131 13.07 9.93 2.21
N MET A 132 13.61 9.37 1.13
CA MET A 132 14.21 10.12 0.02
C MET A 132 13.16 10.84 -0.83
N ASN A 133 11.89 10.45 -0.76
CA ASN A 133 10.82 11.12 -1.45
C ASN A 133 10.48 12.45 -0.77
N LEU A 134 10.74 13.56 -1.45
CA LEU A 134 10.58 14.91 -0.90
C LEU A 134 9.18 15.16 -0.30
N SER A 135 8.13 14.67 -0.96
CA SER A 135 6.75 14.90 -0.50
C SER A 135 6.42 14.09 0.77
N THR A 136 6.98 12.88 0.91
CA THR A 136 6.84 12.05 2.11
C THR A 136 7.66 12.62 3.26
N ASN A 137 8.90 13.01 2.99
CA ASN A 137 9.78 13.64 3.98
C ASN A 137 9.15 14.93 4.55
N ASN A 138 8.66 15.80 3.67
CA ASN A 138 7.96 17.03 4.08
C ASN A 138 6.71 16.73 4.91
N LEU A 139 5.96 15.69 4.57
CA LEU A 139 4.80 15.28 5.36
C LEU A 139 5.20 14.89 6.79
N ILE A 140 6.20 14.01 6.94
CA ILE A 140 6.73 13.57 8.24
C ILE A 140 7.24 14.78 9.05
N THR A 141 8.08 15.60 8.44
CA THR A 141 8.66 16.79 9.09
C THR A 141 7.58 17.75 9.58
N ASN A 142 6.56 18.01 8.76
CA ASN A 142 5.46 18.88 9.13
C ASN A 142 4.59 18.30 10.24
N LYS A 143 4.36 16.98 10.23
CA LYS A 143 3.65 16.29 11.32
C LYS A 143 4.44 16.36 12.63
N LEU A 144 5.74 16.07 12.61
CA LEU A 144 6.61 16.19 13.78
C LEU A 144 6.62 17.60 14.36
N LYS A 145 6.73 18.65 13.53
CA LYS A 145 6.70 20.04 13.97
C LYS A 145 5.40 20.42 14.69
N LYS A 146 4.28 19.81 14.28
CA LYS A 146 2.94 20.08 14.84
C LYS A 146 2.62 19.23 16.07
N MET A 147 3.40 18.18 16.34
CA MET A 147 3.18 17.36 17.53
C MET A 147 3.55 18.15 18.80
N PRO A 148 2.77 17.99 19.88
CA PRO A 148 3.13 18.48 21.21
C PRO A 148 4.52 17.96 21.64
N GLN A 149 5.26 18.76 22.40
CA GLN A 149 6.65 18.44 22.73
C GLN A 149 6.78 17.13 23.53
N GLU A 150 5.80 16.85 24.36
CA GLU A 150 5.69 15.63 25.18
C GLU A 150 5.36 14.37 24.36
N LYS A 151 4.98 14.54 23.09
CA LYS A 151 4.61 13.44 22.16
C LYS A 151 5.63 13.21 21.03
N ARG A 152 6.77 13.90 21.07
CA ARG A 152 7.81 13.81 20.02
C ARG A 152 8.82 12.70 20.25
#